data_e2b36c0647e795f748f8169dcf882f01
#
_entry.id   e2b36c0647e795f748f8169dcf882f01
#
_cell.length_a   1.000
_cell.length_b   1.000
_cell.length_c   1.000
_cell.angle_alpha   90.00
_cell.angle_beta   90.00
_cell.angle_gamma   90.00
#
_symmetry.space_group_name_H-M   'P 1'
#
loop_
_entity.id
_entity.type
_entity.pdbx_description
1 polymer ?
#
loop_
_entity_poly.entity_id
_entity_poly.type
_entity_poly.pdbx_seq_one_letter_code
_entity_poly.pdbx_strand_id
1 'polypeptide(L)'
;MVYFRIEMGLGKDPKENKRSVTTAKRLNGMSFAKAEAERIDKEQRHKTAYNYLTAVRSLTQFIGNDKWSFADITTIMLERYQRWLCNRGLRLNTVSVYMRTLRALYNRAVEDNGDSPFSAVFTGHEQTAKRSVTDSEIRQLLALRLDSQPHLALARDLFVFSFMAMGMPFVDIAHLKWHQINDGVMHYARHKTGHKVCVNVEPCMAEIINRHTIQGSEYVFPLLAGTTADNIHPTYIKRLRSYNYALRRLSSLINTSRTLSSYVARHSWASLAYRSGLDISQIAKAMGHTKLSTTLIYIRALFDPSLAEANKKMMQALGVM
;
A
#
# COMPACT_ATOMS: atom_id res chain seq x y z
N MET A 1 -2.50 -7.88 64.30
CA MET A 1 -3.84 -7.60 63.75
C MET A 1 -3.70 -6.34 62.94
N VAL A 2 -3.55 -6.46 61.59
CA VAL A 2 -3.29 -5.34 60.68
C VAL A 2 -4.56 -5.21 59.82
N TYR A 3 -5.27 -4.07 59.92
CA TYR A 3 -6.43 -3.76 59.09
C TYR A 3 -5.99 -3.15 57.78
N PHE A 4 -6.28 -3.80 56.65
CA PHE A 4 -6.21 -3.21 55.32
C PHE A 4 -7.52 -2.47 55.03
N ARG A 5 -7.39 -1.16 54.80
CA ARG A 5 -8.50 -0.30 54.32
C ARG A 5 -8.47 -0.30 52.80
N ILE A 6 -9.45 -0.87 52.15
CA ILE A 6 -9.66 -0.80 50.69
C ILE A 6 -10.43 0.51 50.43
N GLU A 7 -9.76 1.47 49.78
CA GLU A 7 -10.42 2.62 49.17
C GLU A 7 -10.97 2.20 47.81
N MET A 8 -12.28 2.14 47.69
CA MET A 8 -13.00 1.99 46.44
C MET A 8 -12.97 3.33 45.70
N GLY A 9 -12.18 3.40 44.59
CA GLY A 9 -12.21 4.51 43.67
C GLY A 9 -13.61 4.66 43.05
N LEU A 10 -14.16 5.86 43.15
CA LEU A 10 -15.44 6.27 42.55
C LEU A 10 -15.40 6.06 41.06
N GLY A 11 -16.22 5.16 40.54
CA GLY A 11 -16.44 4.92 39.13
C GLY A 11 -16.97 6.19 38.46
N LYS A 12 -16.47 6.44 37.26
CA LYS A 12 -16.95 7.53 36.39
C LYS A 12 -18.46 7.42 36.19
N ASP A 13 -19.16 8.54 36.31
CA ASP A 13 -20.60 8.66 36.22
C ASP A 13 -21.11 8.10 34.87
N PRO A 14 -22.03 7.11 34.87
CA PRO A 14 -22.58 6.53 33.63
C PRO A 14 -23.32 7.54 32.73
N LYS A 15 -23.70 8.70 33.30
CA LYS A 15 -24.39 9.75 32.55
C LYS A 15 -23.46 10.59 31.62
N GLU A 16 -22.17 10.72 31.96
CA GLU A 16 -21.23 11.44 31.09
C GLU A 16 -20.90 10.63 29.82
N ASN A 17 -20.72 9.31 29.93
CA ASN A 17 -20.45 8.45 28.77
C ASN A 17 -21.66 8.39 27.80
N LYS A 18 -22.92 8.41 28.31
CA LYS A 18 -24.11 8.42 27.46
C LYS A 18 -24.29 9.72 26.67
N ARG A 19 -23.81 10.86 27.18
CA ARG A 19 -23.91 12.15 26.48
C ARG A 19 -22.97 12.23 25.28
N SER A 20 -21.77 11.71 25.36
CA SER A 20 -20.79 11.71 24.23
C SER A 20 -21.22 10.78 23.08
N VAL A 21 -21.72 9.60 23.39
CA VAL A 21 -22.27 8.63 22.44
C VAL A 21 -23.47 9.19 21.66
N THR A 22 -24.37 9.86 22.38
CA THR A 22 -25.61 10.43 21.79
C THR A 22 -25.26 11.59 20.84
N THR A 23 -24.17 12.35 21.11
CA THR A 23 -23.75 13.48 20.28
C THR A 23 -23.09 13.02 19.00
N ALA A 24 -22.23 12.01 19.04
CA ALA A 24 -21.57 11.45 17.86
C ALA A 24 -22.57 10.79 16.88
N LYS A 25 -23.60 10.12 17.38
CA LYS A 25 -24.69 9.51 16.57
C LYS A 25 -25.54 10.56 15.83
N ARG A 26 -25.63 11.78 16.33
CA ARG A 26 -26.41 12.89 15.73
C ARG A 26 -25.62 13.72 14.71
N LEU A 27 -24.30 13.54 14.63
CA LEU A 27 -23.48 14.26 13.65
C LEU A 27 -23.80 13.80 12.23
N ASN A 28 -23.96 14.77 11.32
CA ASN A 28 -24.05 14.50 9.90
C ASN A 28 -22.82 13.70 9.44
N GLY A 29 -23.05 12.60 8.70
CA GLY A 29 -22.00 11.67 8.31
C GLY A 29 -20.88 12.30 7.47
N MET A 30 -21.22 13.26 6.59
CA MET A 30 -20.23 13.99 5.80
C MET A 30 -19.38 14.92 6.68
N SER A 31 -20.01 15.65 7.61
CA SER A 31 -19.31 16.58 8.52
C SER A 31 -18.35 15.82 9.44
N PHE A 32 -18.81 14.69 10.01
CA PHE A 32 -17.96 13.82 10.83
C PHE A 32 -16.75 13.28 10.04
N ALA A 33 -17.00 12.78 8.83
CA ALA A 33 -15.93 12.26 7.99
C ALA A 33 -14.90 13.32 7.57
N LYS A 34 -15.34 14.57 7.34
CA LYS A 34 -14.44 15.71 7.08
C LYS A 34 -13.54 15.99 8.28
N ALA A 35 -14.10 16.10 9.47
CA ALA A 35 -13.34 16.34 10.71
C ALA A 35 -12.32 15.20 10.97
N GLU A 36 -12.73 13.93 10.80
CA GLU A 36 -11.82 12.79 10.93
C GLU A 36 -10.75 12.76 9.84
N ALA A 37 -11.08 13.13 8.61
CA ALA A 37 -10.11 13.23 7.53
C ALA A 37 -9.06 14.32 7.81
N GLU A 38 -9.47 15.50 8.27
CA GLU A 38 -8.57 16.60 8.64
C GLU A 38 -7.65 16.19 9.80
N ARG A 39 -8.18 15.50 10.82
CA ARG A 39 -7.38 14.99 11.94
C ARG A 39 -6.30 14.03 11.48
N ILE A 40 -6.66 13.05 10.64
CA ILE A 40 -5.75 12.03 10.11
C ILE A 40 -4.75 12.63 9.12
N ASP A 41 -5.14 13.65 8.37
CA ASP A 41 -4.27 14.34 7.41
C ASP A 41 -3.13 15.09 8.14
N LYS A 42 -3.43 15.70 9.28
CA LYS A 42 -2.41 16.27 10.19
C LYS A 42 -1.41 15.23 10.72
N GLU A 43 -1.82 13.97 10.83
CA GLU A 43 -0.95 12.84 11.16
C GLU A 43 -0.12 12.34 9.96
N GLN A 44 -0.05 13.07 8.85
CA GLN A 44 0.63 12.68 7.61
C GLN A 44 0.06 11.42 6.95
N ARG A 45 -1.17 11.02 7.28
CA ARG A 45 -1.86 9.85 6.73
C ARG A 45 -2.79 10.22 5.58
N HIS A 46 -2.30 11.04 4.67
CA HIS A 46 -3.03 11.67 3.56
C HIS A 46 -3.88 10.68 2.73
N LYS A 47 -3.35 9.48 2.45
CA LYS A 47 -4.11 8.47 1.70
C LYS A 47 -5.31 7.94 2.46
N THR A 48 -5.21 7.82 3.77
CA THR A 48 -6.34 7.39 4.62
C THR A 48 -7.41 8.49 4.66
N ALA A 49 -7.00 9.75 4.85
CA ALA A 49 -7.90 10.91 4.80
C ALA A 49 -8.63 11.00 3.46
N TYR A 50 -7.92 10.87 2.35
CA TYR A 50 -8.51 10.81 1.01
C TYR A 50 -9.53 9.66 0.86
N ASN A 51 -9.22 8.47 1.37
CA ASN A 51 -10.14 7.33 1.31
C ASN A 51 -11.41 7.58 2.11
N TYR A 52 -11.32 8.23 3.29
CA TYR A 52 -12.46 8.61 4.11
C TYR A 52 -13.44 9.48 3.32
N LEU A 53 -12.93 10.58 2.75
CA LEU A 53 -13.75 11.50 1.96
C LEU A 53 -14.33 10.83 0.70
N THR A 54 -13.56 9.96 0.05
CA THR A 54 -14.01 9.27 -1.16
C THR A 54 -15.13 8.29 -0.85
N ALA A 55 -15.00 7.47 0.20
CA ALA A 55 -16.01 6.50 0.57
C ALA A 55 -17.32 7.17 1.02
N VAL A 56 -17.21 8.22 1.82
CA VAL A 56 -18.38 8.96 2.32
C VAL A 56 -19.09 9.71 1.20
N ARG A 57 -18.38 10.35 0.27
CA ARG A 57 -18.99 10.97 -0.93
C ARG A 57 -19.75 9.95 -1.78
N SER A 58 -19.17 8.77 -1.96
CA SER A 58 -19.81 7.69 -2.70
C SER A 58 -21.08 7.19 -2.01
N LEU A 59 -21.05 7.04 -0.68
CA LEU A 59 -22.22 6.66 0.11
C LEU A 59 -23.32 7.75 0.05
N THR A 60 -22.95 9.02 0.20
CA THR A 60 -23.86 10.16 0.06
C THR A 60 -24.53 10.20 -1.33
N GLN A 61 -23.77 9.90 -2.39
CA GLN A 61 -24.31 9.79 -3.75
C GLN A 61 -25.33 8.64 -3.87
N PHE A 62 -25.08 7.52 -3.21
CA PHE A 62 -26.01 6.38 -3.18
C PHE A 62 -27.30 6.71 -2.43
N ILE A 63 -27.20 7.41 -1.28
CA ILE A 63 -28.34 7.82 -0.47
C ILE A 63 -29.19 8.90 -1.16
N GLY A 64 -28.55 9.73 -2.02
CA GLY A 64 -29.20 10.82 -2.76
C GLY A 64 -29.39 12.12 -1.96
N ASN A 65 -28.93 12.19 -0.71
CA ASN A 65 -28.95 13.40 0.11
C ASN A 65 -27.81 13.40 1.11
N ASP A 66 -27.48 14.55 1.68
CA ASP A 66 -26.40 14.75 2.65
C ASP A 66 -26.86 14.74 4.12
N LYS A 67 -28.14 14.55 4.37
CA LYS A 67 -28.76 14.59 5.71
C LYS A 67 -28.82 13.21 6.35
N TRP A 68 -27.77 12.42 6.24
CA TRP A 68 -27.66 11.11 6.88
C TRP A 68 -26.67 11.13 8.03
N SER A 69 -26.83 10.21 8.97
CA SER A 69 -25.94 9.99 10.10
C SER A 69 -25.42 8.55 10.13
N PHE A 70 -24.41 8.28 10.96
CA PHE A 70 -23.93 6.91 11.14
C PHE A 70 -25.00 5.98 11.75
N ALA A 71 -26.01 6.52 12.47
CA ALA A 71 -27.13 5.75 12.99
C ALA A 71 -28.05 5.19 11.88
N ASP A 72 -28.04 5.81 10.69
CA ASP A 72 -28.86 5.37 9.55
C ASP A 72 -28.21 4.20 8.79
N ILE A 73 -26.96 3.84 9.12
CA ILE A 73 -26.22 2.74 8.47
C ILE A 73 -26.73 1.40 9.04
N THR A 74 -27.49 0.68 8.22
CA THR A 74 -27.99 -0.66 8.52
C THR A 74 -27.34 -1.70 7.60
N THR A 75 -27.40 -2.97 7.99
CA THR A 75 -26.93 -4.10 7.16
C THR A 75 -27.60 -4.10 5.79
N ILE A 76 -28.93 -3.93 5.74
CA ILE A 76 -29.69 -3.91 4.49
C ILE A 76 -29.26 -2.75 3.58
N MET A 77 -29.02 -1.58 4.17
CA MET A 77 -28.52 -0.41 3.42
C MET A 77 -27.14 -0.69 2.82
N LEU A 78 -26.22 -1.28 3.59
CA LEU A 78 -24.86 -1.61 3.11
C LEU A 78 -24.87 -2.67 2.01
N GLU A 79 -25.74 -3.68 2.09
CA GLU A 79 -25.91 -4.67 1.02
C GLU A 79 -26.43 -4.05 -0.27
N ARG A 80 -27.40 -3.12 -0.16
CA ARG A 80 -27.89 -2.34 -1.33
C ARG A 80 -26.80 -1.46 -1.92
N TYR A 81 -26.02 -0.80 -1.07
CA TYR A 81 -24.89 0.03 -1.48
C TYR A 81 -23.80 -0.81 -2.17
N GLN A 82 -23.48 -1.99 -1.63
CA GLN A 82 -22.53 -2.93 -2.28
C GLN A 82 -23.00 -3.31 -3.69
N ARG A 83 -24.26 -3.69 -3.85
CA ARG A 83 -24.84 -4.01 -5.15
C ARG A 83 -24.78 -2.82 -6.11
N TRP A 84 -25.10 -1.63 -5.62
CA TRP A 84 -25.01 -0.41 -6.41
C TRP A 84 -23.58 -0.12 -6.90
N LEU A 85 -22.55 -0.33 -6.04
CA LEU A 85 -21.15 -0.20 -6.45
C LEU A 85 -20.75 -1.24 -7.50
N CYS A 86 -21.16 -2.49 -7.34
CA CYS A 86 -20.91 -3.57 -8.30
C CYS A 86 -21.58 -3.29 -9.65
N ASN A 87 -22.83 -2.83 -9.65
CA ASN A 87 -23.55 -2.47 -10.87
C ASN A 87 -22.93 -1.29 -11.64
N ARG A 88 -22.17 -0.44 -10.95
CA ARG A 88 -21.34 0.60 -11.57
C ARG A 88 -20.00 0.09 -12.12
N GLY A 89 -19.76 -1.21 -12.10
CA GLY A 89 -18.56 -1.83 -12.62
C GLY A 89 -17.34 -1.76 -11.68
N LEU A 90 -17.51 -1.43 -10.39
CA LEU A 90 -16.40 -1.43 -9.46
C LEU A 90 -15.96 -2.87 -9.14
N ARG A 91 -14.64 -3.09 -9.15
CA ARG A 91 -14.06 -4.38 -8.75
C ARG A 91 -14.25 -4.61 -7.24
N LEU A 92 -14.43 -5.87 -6.84
CA LEU A 92 -14.66 -6.25 -5.44
C LEU A 92 -13.61 -5.70 -4.47
N ASN A 93 -12.35 -5.63 -4.86
CA ASN A 93 -11.32 -5.01 -4.03
C ASN A 93 -11.54 -3.51 -3.81
N THR A 94 -12.12 -2.79 -4.78
CA THR A 94 -12.49 -1.38 -4.60
C THR A 94 -13.70 -1.25 -3.68
N VAL A 95 -14.71 -2.09 -3.86
CA VAL A 95 -15.87 -2.20 -2.96
C VAL A 95 -15.41 -2.46 -1.53
N SER A 96 -14.52 -3.43 -1.33
CA SER A 96 -13.93 -3.73 -0.02
C SER A 96 -13.21 -2.53 0.61
N VAL A 97 -12.51 -1.73 -0.17
CA VAL A 97 -11.88 -0.49 0.35
C VAL A 97 -12.95 0.46 0.86
N TYR A 98 -14.04 0.66 0.15
CA TYR A 98 -15.15 1.52 0.59
C TYR A 98 -15.79 0.98 1.86
N MET A 99 -16.14 -0.32 1.90
CA MET A 99 -16.75 -0.94 3.07
C MET A 99 -15.85 -0.87 4.31
N ARG A 100 -14.57 -1.22 4.19
CA ARG A 100 -13.61 -1.11 5.31
C ARG A 100 -13.41 0.32 5.78
N THR A 101 -13.43 1.27 4.87
CA THR A 101 -13.29 2.69 5.18
C THR A 101 -14.51 3.21 5.95
N LEU A 102 -15.73 2.87 5.48
CA LEU A 102 -16.97 3.22 6.16
C LEU A 102 -17.07 2.55 7.53
N ARG A 103 -16.66 1.27 7.64
CA ARG A 103 -16.60 0.57 8.94
C ARG A 103 -15.67 1.25 9.93
N ALA A 104 -14.51 1.73 9.46
CA ALA A 104 -13.57 2.45 10.31
C ALA A 104 -14.13 3.78 10.82
N LEU A 105 -14.91 4.49 10.02
CA LEU A 105 -15.62 5.70 10.43
C LEU A 105 -16.79 5.39 11.35
N TYR A 106 -17.59 4.37 11.00
CA TYR A 106 -18.71 3.89 11.81
C TYR A 106 -18.27 3.56 13.25
N ASN A 107 -17.24 2.73 13.39
CA ASN A 107 -16.70 2.32 14.69
C ASN A 107 -16.12 3.48 15.53
N ARG A 108 -15.89 4.65 14.93
CA ARG A 108 -15.49 5.87 15.63
C ARG A 108 -16.67 6.75 15.99
N ALA A 109 -17.70 6.75 15.15
CA ALA A 109 -18.90 7.54 15.36
C ALA A 109 -19.88 6.88 16.33
N VAL A 110 -19.84 5.55 16.42
CA VAL A 110 -20.78 4.74 17.19
C VAL A 110 -19.99 3.85 18.13
N GLU A 111 -20.11 4.11 19.42
CA GLU A 111 -19.63 3.20 20.49
C GLU A 111 -20.66 2.09 20.66
N ASP A 112 -20.64 1.10 19.77
CA ASP A 112 -21.60 0.01 19.81
C ASP A 112 -20.90 -1.31 20.14
N ASN A 113 -21.46 -2.05 21.09
CA ASN A 113 -21.02 -3.39 21.48
C ASN A 113 -21.88 -4.48 20.81
N GLY A 114 -22.70 -4.12 19.83
CA GLY A 114 -23.58 -5.04 19.11
C GLY A 114 -22.96 -5.59 17.81
N ASP A 115 -23.78 -6.32 17.05
CA ASP A 115 -23.40 -6.87 15.75
C ASP A 115 -23.10 -5.76 14.74
N SER A 116 -21.90 -5.79 14.17
CA SER A 116 -21.47 -4.81 13.17
C SER A 116 -22.33 -4.90 11.91
N PRO A 117 -22.95 -3.80 11.44
CA PRO A 117 -23.73 -3.81 10.19
C PRO A 117 -22.89 -4.17 8.95
N PHE A 118 -21.57 -4.23 9.09
CA PHE A 118 -20.65 -4.61 8.04
C PHE A 118 -20.35 -6.12 7.94
N SER A 119 -20.98 -6.96 8.77
CA SER A 119 -20.76 -8.41 8.78
C SER A 119 -21.22 -9.10 7.49
N ALA A 120 -22.29 -8.61 6.85
CA ALA A 120 -22.88 -9.17 5.64
C ALA A 120 -22.30 -8.63 4.32
N VAL A 121 -21.37 -7.68 4.38
CA VAL A 121 -20.77 -7.08 3.16
C VAL A 121 -19.31 -7.47 2.97
N PHE A 122 -18.86 -7.43 1.71
CA PHE A 122 -17.49 -7.84 1.36
C PHE A 122 -16.45 -6.84 1.87
N THR A 123 -15.72 -7.23 2.89
CA THR A 123 -14.57 -6.48 3.45
C THR A 123 -13.25 -7.23 3.26
N GLY A 124 -13.27 -8.33 2.52
CA GLY A 124 -12.14 -9.21 2.24
C GLY A 124 -11.20 -8.69 1.16
N HIS A 125 -10.42 -9.60 0.61
CA HIS A 125 -9.50 -9.34 -0.50
C HIS A 125 -9.69 -10.41 -1.57
N GLU A 126 -10.07 -9.99 -2.79
CA GLU A 126 -10.09 -10.86 -3.96
C GLU A 126 -8.68 -10.95 -4.56
N GLN A 127 -8.28 -12.15 -4.94
CA GLN A 127 -6.99 -12.35 -5.62
C GLN A 127 -7.00 -11.67 -6.99
N THR A 128 -5.96 -10.91 -7.25
CA THR A 128 -5.77 -10.26 -8.56
C THR A 128 -4.65 -10.97 -9.33
N ALA A 129 -4.76 -10.96 -10.66
CA ALA A 129 -3.72 -11.49 -11.53
C ALA A 129 -2.35 -10.86 -11.21
N LYS A 130 -1.30 -11.68 -11.28
CA LYS A 130 0.07 -11.25 -11.02
C LYS A 130 0.54 -10.22 -12.02
N ARG A 131 1.29 -9.25 -11.52
CA ARG A 131 1.84 -8.14 -12.28
C ARG A 131 3.38 -8.20 -12.38
N SER A 132 4.02 -9.32 -11.99
CA SER A 132 5.47 -9.45 -12.12
C SER A 132 5.86 -9.55 -13.59
N VAL A 133 6.93 -8.90 -13.98
CA VAL A 133 7.61 -9.07 -15.26
C VAL A 133 8.68 -10.14 -15.14
N THR A 134 9.05 -10.70 -16.28
CA THR A 134 10.11 -11.70 -16.39
C THR A 134 11.49 -11.04 -16.40
N ASP A 135 12.53 -11.82 -16.17
CA ASP A 135 13.92 -11.39 -16.32
C ASP A 135 14.26 -10.96 -17.77
N SER A 136 13.64 -11.58 -18.78
CA SER A 136 13.75 -11.15 -20.17
C SER A 136 13.17 -9.75 -20.38
N GLU A 137 11.98 -9.45 -19.83
CA GLU A 137 11.37 -8.12 -19.93
C GLU A 137 12.20 -7.06 -19.20
N ILE A 138 12.87 -7.41 -18.08
CA ILE A 138 13.79 -6.50 -17.39
C ILE A 138 15.02 -6.22 -18.26
N ARG A 139 15.60 -7.25 -18.92
CA ARG A 139 16.71 -7.06 -19.88
C ARG A 139 16.29 -6.18 -21.06
N GLN A 140 15.09 -6.35 -21.59
CA GLN A 140 14.57 -5.48 -22.65
C GLN A 140 14.44 -4.02 -22.18
N LEU A 141 13.96 -3.78 -20.96
CA LEU A 141 13.92 -2.42 -20.38
C LEU A 141 15.31 -1.79 -20.31
N LEU A 142 16.31 -2.54 -19.84
CA LEU A 142 17.69 -2.08 -19.75
C LEU A 142 18.30 -1.75 -21.12
N ALA A 143 17.92 -2.50 -22.16
CA ALA A 143 18.42 -2.32 -23.53
C ALA A 143 17.77 -1.13 -24.29
N LEU A 144 16.73 -0.51 -23.75
CA LEU A 144 16.06 0.62 -24.42
C LEU A 144 17.00 1.83 -24.51
N ARG A 145 17.17 2.34 -25.73
CA ARG A 145 17.84 3.63 -25.97
C ARG A 145 16.83 4.75 -25.85
N LEU A 146 17.01 5.61 -24.85
CA LEU A 146 16.06 6.66 -24.48
C LEU A 146 16.70 8.06 -24.40
N ASP A 147 17.80 8.26 -25.12
CA ASP A 147 18.63 9.47 -25.08
C ASP A 147 17.81 10.74 -25.41
N SER A 148 16.87 10.62 -26.34
CA SER A 148 15.96 11.72 -26.72
C SER A 148 14.71 11.84 -25.82
N GLN A 149 14.55 10.97 -24.82
CA GLN A 149 13.35 10.91 -23.97
C GLN A 149 13.70 10.85 -22.47
N PRO A 150 14.28 11.91 -21.90
CA PRO A 150 14.84 11.90 -20.55
C PRO A 150 13.83 11.51 -19.48
N HIS A 151 12.53 11.84 -19.66
CA HIS A 151 11.48 11.45 -18.73
C HIS A 151 11.19 9.93 -18.73
N LEU A 152 11.33 9.26 -19.88
CA LEU A 152 11.24 7.79 -19.96
C LEU A 152 12.51 7.13 -19.44
N ALA A 153 13.69 7.71 -19.72
CA ALA A 153 14.96 7.25 -19.19
C ALA A 153 14.95 7.25 -17.65
N LEU A 154 14.53 8.36 -17.03
CA LEU A 154 14.37 8.44 -15.58
C LEU A 154 13.37 7.38 -15.05
N ALA A 155 12.23 7.20 -15.71
CA ALA A 155 11.24 6.23 -15.28
C ALA A 155 11.77 4.78 -15.40
N ARG A 156 12.47 4.43 -16.48
CA ARG A 156 13.14 3.14 -16.63
C ARG A 156 14.13 2.92 -15.49
N ASP A 157 15.01 3.89 -15.27
CA ASP A 157 16.09 3.79 -14.30
C ASP A 157 15.57 3.68 -12.86
N LEU A 158 14.53 4.43 -12.51
CA LEU A 158 13.85 4.29 -11.21
C LEU A 158 13.16 2.93 -11.03
N PHE A 159 12.60 2.36 -12.10
CA PHE A 159 12.01 1.02 -12.06
C PHE A 159 13.06 -0.05 -11.83
N VAL A 160 14.17 0.03 -12.57
CA VAL A 160 15.30 -0.89 -12.44
C VAL A 160 15.97 -0.73 -11.09
N PHE A 161 16.18 0.49 -10.62
CA PHE A 161 16.69 0.78 -9.27
C PHE A 161 15.78 0.17 -8.20
N SER A 162 14.46 0.37 -8.29
CA SER A 162 13.49 -0.27 -7.39
C SER A 162 13.67 -1.79 -7.35
N PHE A 163 13.82 -2.42 -8.51
CA PHE A 163 14.04 -3.85 -8.62
C PHE A 163 15.37 -4.26 -7.95
N MET A 164 16.48 -3.62 -8.27
CA MET A 164 17.80 -3.91 -7.70
C MET A 164 17.84 -3.66 -6.18
N ALA A 165 17.12 -2.65 -5.70
CA ALA A 165 16.97 -2.33 -4.27
C ALA A 165 15.93 -3.22 -3.57
N MET A 166 15.87 -4.52 -3.92
CA MET A 166 14.99 -5.51 -3.29
C MET A 166 13.50 -5.12 -3.34
N GLY A 167 13.08 -4.49 -4.42
CA GLY A 167 11.70 -4.02 -4.59
C GLY A 167 11.38 -2.79 -3.74
N MET A 168 12.31 -1.86 -3.57
CA MET A 168 12.09 -0.60 -2.85
C MET A 168 10.93 0.17 -3.47
N PRO A 169 9.88 0.54 -2.71
CA PRO A 169 8.73 1.27 -3.25
C PRO A 169 9.09 2.67 -3.72
N PHE A 170 8.36 3.17 -4.71
CA PHE A 170 8.56 4.51 -5.24
C PHE A 170 8.51 5.62 -4.17
N VAL A 171 7.68 5.46 -3.13
CA VAL A 171 7.65 6.43 -2.03
C VAL A 171 8.97 6.49 -1.27
N ASP A 172 9.58 5.33 -1.02
CA ASP A 172 10.86 5.25 -0.30
C ASP A 172 12.00 5.78 -1.20
N ILE A 173 11.97 5.51 -2.53
CA ILE A 173 12.92 6.07 -3.50
C ILE A 173 12.78 7.60 -3.57
N ALA A 174 11.55 8.12 -3.61
CA ALA A 174 11.31 9.56 -3.72
C ALA A 174 11.82 10.34 -2.50
N HIS A 175 11.77 9.74 -1.32
CA HIS A 175 12.21 10.34 -0.06
C HIS A 175 13.63 9.93 0.36
N LEU A 176 14.34 9.16 -0.46
CA LEU A 176 15.70 8.73 -0.17
C LEU A 176 16.64 9.93 -0.15
N LYS A 177 17.37 10.10 0.96
CA LYS A 177 18.32 11.20 1.19
C LYS A 177 19.75 10.70 1.24
N TRP A 178 20.70 11.57 0.91
CA TRP A 178 22.12 11.23 0.88
C TRP A 178 22.67 10.70 2.21
N HIS A 179 22.26 11.27 3.34
CA HIS A 179 22.70 10.81 4.66
C HIS A 179 22.27 9.36 4.99
N GLN A 180 21.41 8.77 4.19
CA GLN A 180 20.97 7.38 4.32
C GLN A 180 21.86 6.40 3.53
N ILE A 181 22.84 6.90 2.79
CA ILE A 181 23.82 6.08 2.07
C ILE A 181 25.20 6.32 2.68
N ASN A 182 25.73 5.31 3.39
CA ASN A 182 27.02 5.36 4.04
C ASN A 182 27.81 4.09 3.71
N ASP A 183 29.07 4.24 3.37
CA ASP A 183 29.98 3.12 3.06
C ASP A 183 29.42 2.12 2.05
N GLY A 184 28.75 2.63 1.00
CA GLY A 184 28.14 1.79 -0.02
C GLY A 184 26.88 1.03 0.42
N VAL A 185 26.35 1.32 1.62
CA VAL A 185 25.11 0.71 2.12
C VAL A 185 24.03 1.76 2.30
N MET A 186 22.87 1.48 1.77
CA MET A 186 21.67 2.30 1.91
C MET A 186 20.86 1.81 3.12
N HIS A 187 20.68 2.69 4.11
CA HIS A 187 19.94 2.47 5.34
C HIS A 187 18.69 3.34 5.35
N TYR A 188 17.51 2.76 5.16
CA TYR A 188 16.28 3.55 5.17
C TYR A 188 15.17 2.90 5.98
N ALA A 189 14.27 3.72 6.52
CA ALA A 189 13.04 3.24 7.13
C ALA A 189 11.91 3.29 6.09
N ARG A 190 11.16 2.20 5.98
CA ARG A 190 9.99 2.12 5.12
C ARG A 190 8.97 3.21 5.48
N HIS A 191 8.65 4.08 4.56
CA HIS A 191 7.72 5.20 4.78
C HIS A 191 6.35 4.75 5.32
N LYS A 192 5.87 3.58 4.89
CA LYS A 192 4.57 3.05 5.31
C LYS A 192 4.57 2.38 6.69
N THR A 193 5.67 1.77 7.10
CA THR A 193 5.70 0.85 8.26
C THR A 193 6.77 1.18 9.29
N GLY A 194 7.68 2.11 9.00
CA GLY A 194 8.83 2.44 9.83
C GLY A 194 9.90 1.33 9.91
N HIS A 195 9.69 0.19 9.23
CA HIS A 195 10.64 -0.92 9.28
C HIS A 195 11.97 -0.54 8.61
N LYS A 196 13.08 -0.76 9.32
CA LYS A 196 14.43 -0.47 8.79
C LYS A 196 14.84 -1.54 7.79
N VAL A 197 15.38 -1.10 6.65
CA VAL A 197 15.90 -1.94 5.57
C VAL A 197 17.31 -1.47 5.23
N CYS A 198 18.20 -2.42 4.99
CA CYS A 198 19.58 -2.17 4.54
C CYS A 198 19.76 -2.82 3.17
N VAL A 199 20.35 -2.10 2.23
CA VAL A 199 20.61 -2.57 0.86
C VAL A 199 22.00 -2.11 0.43
N ASN A 200 22.84 -3.01 -0.04
CA ASN A 200 24.12 -2.64 -0.66
C ASN A 200 23.86 -1.88 -1.95
N VAL A 201 24.57 -0.81 -2.15
CA VAL A 201 24.55 -0.02 -3.40
C VAL A 201 25.55 -0.65 -4.36
N GLU A 202 25.07 -1.53 -5.21
CA GLU A 202 25.88 -2.17 -6.24
C GLU A 202 26.33 -1.15 -7.30
N PRO A 203 27.44 -1.37 -8.04
CA PRO A 203 27.95 -0.43 -9.05
C PRO A 203 26.90 0.02 -10.06
N CYS A 204 26.06 -0.89 -10.55
CA CYS A 204 24.98 -0.57 -11.48
C CYS A 204 23.88 0.34 -10.86
N MET A 205 23.67 0.27 -9.54
CA MET A 205 22.78 1.18 -8.82
C MET A 205 23.43 2.56 -8.67
N ALA A 206 24.74 2.60 -8.36
CA ALA A 206 25.52 3.84 -8.28
C ALA A 206 25.52 4.61 -9.62
N GLU A 207 25.63 3.92 -10.74
CA GLU A 207 25.52 4.52 -12.08
C GLU A 207 24.16 5.19 -12.30
N ILE A 208 23.07 4.55 -11.88
CA ILE A 208 21.71 5.14 -11.96
C ILE A 208 21.62 6.38 -11.08
N ILE A 209 22.13 6.31 -9.85
CA ILE A 209 22.17 7.44 -8.93
C ILE A 209 22.92 8.61 -9.57
N ASN A 210 24.14 8.38 -10.01
CA ASN A 210 25.02 9.41 -10.61
C ASN A 210 24.40 10.07 -11.85
N ARG A 211 23.65 9.30 -12.66
CA ARG A 211 22.98 9.82 -13.86
C ARG A 211 21.86 10.81 -13.54
N HIS A 212 21.20 10.67 -12.40
CA HIS A 212 19.98 11.40 -12.10
C HIS A 212 20.08 12.34 -10.89
N THR A 213 21.21 12.36 -10.19
CA THR A 213 21.40 13.24 -9.05
C THR A 213 21.42 14.72 -9.46
N ILE A 214 20.94 15.57 -8.59
CA ILE A 214 21.06 17.03 -8.69
C ILE A 214 22.05 17.50 -7.62
N GLN A 215 23.09 18.18 -8.03
CA GLN A 215 24.08 18.72 -7.11
C GLN A 215 23.44 19.67 -6.10
N GLY A 216 23.78 19.53 -4.83
CA GLY A 216 23.23 20.34 -3.74
C GLY A 216 21.82 19.91 -3.26
N SER A 217 21.21 18.90 -3.88
CA SER A 217 19.94 18.34 -3.37
C SER A 217 20.19 17.44 -2.15
N GLU A 218 19.33 17.54 -1.15
CA GLU A 218 19.33 16.57 -0.03
C GLU A 218 18.83 15.17 -0.46
N TYR A 219 18.05 15.10 -1.54
CA TYR A 219 17.49 13.86 -2.09
C TYR A 219 18.43 13.24 -3.11
N VAL A 220 18.51 11.91 -3.11
CA VAL A 220 19.33 11.13 -4.06
C VAL A 220 18.78 11.26 -5.48
N PHE A 221 17.46 11.26 -5.63
CA PHE A 221 16.78 11.41 -6.91
C PHE A 221 16.04 12.74 -7.03
N PRO A 222 15.88 13.31 -8.26
CA PRO A 222 15.33 14.66 -8.48
C PRO A 222 13.81 14.76 -8.27
N LEU A 223 13.22 13.84 -7.54
CA LEU A 223 11.77 13.72 -7.44
C LEU A 223 11.15 14.78 -6.52
N LEU A 224 11.84 15.08 -5.42
CA LEU A 224 11.38 16.01 -4.38
C LEU A 224 12.39 17.15 -4.15
N ALA A 225 13.37 17.33 -5.02
CA ALA A 225 14.32 18.45 -4.93
C ALA A 225 13.57 19.80 -4.95
N GLY A 226 13.97 20.71 -4.05
CA GLY A 226 13.37 22.04 -3.93
C GLY A 226 11.95 22.06 -3.31
N THR A 227 11.48 20.96 -2.73
CA THR A 227 10.19 20.94 -2.02
C THR A 227 10.33 21.49 -0.60
N THR A 228 9.22 22.05 -0.11
CA THR A 228 9.02 22.47 1.30
C THR A 228 8.06 21.49 2.00
N ALA A 229 7.94 21.59 3.33
CA ALA A 229 7.01 20.77 4.10
C ALA A 229 5.57 20.84 3.57
N ASP A 230 5.13 22.01 3.10
CA ASP A 230 3.75 22.24 2.66
C ASP A 230 3.46 21.62 1.28
N ASN A 231 4.46 21.53 0.41
CA ASN A 231 4.26 21.09 -0.97
C ASN A 231 4.85 19.70 -1.29
N ILE A 232 5.56 19.08 -0.35
CA ILE A 232 6.21 17.77 -0.56
C ILE A 232 5.19 16.67 -0.94
N HIS A 233 4.06 16.58 -0.24
CA HIS A 233 3.04 15.57 -0.55
C HIS A 233 2.35 15.78 -1.90
N PRO A 234 1.82 16.96 -2.24
CA PRO A 234 1.26 17.18 -3.58
C PRO A 234 2.30 17.00 -4.69
N THR A 235 3.55 17.38 -4.49
CA THR A 235 4.64 17.12 -5.45
C THR A 235 4.88 15.63 -5.62
N TYR A 236 4.99 14.87 -4.53
CA TYR A 236 5.10 13.42 -4.58
C TYR A 236 3.96 12.77 -5.39
N ILE A 237 2.72 13.17 -5.16
CA ILE A 237 1.56 12.63 -5.91
C ILE A 237 1.66 12.95 -7.41
N LYS A 238 2.08 14.16 -7.77
CA LYS A 238 2.33 14.56 -9.16
C LYS A 238 3.43 13.69 -9.79
N ARG A 239 4.56 13.51 -9.10
CA ARG A 239 5.67 12.65 -9.57
C ARG A 239 5.27 11.19 -9.72
N LEU A 240 4.52 10.63 -8.78
CA LEU A 240 4.01 9.26 -8.86
C LEU A 240 3.07 9.07 -10.07
N ARG A 241 2.21 10.04 -10.36
CA ARG A 241 1.34 9.99 -11.56
C ARG A 241 2.15 10.03 -12.85
N SER A 242 3.10 10.95 -12.95
CA SER A 242 4.00 11.08 -14.09
C SER A 242 4.83 9.80 -14.30
N TYR A 243 5.40 9.25 -13.23
CA TYR A 243 6.14 8.00 -13.23
C TYR A 243 5.30 6.82 -13.75
N ASN A 244 4.09 6.62 -13.21
CA ASN A 244 3.22 5.55 -13.67
C ASN A 244 2.74 5.75 -15.12
N TYR A 245 2.62 6.99 -15.58
CA TYR A 245 2.33 7.29 -17.00
C TYR A 245 3.50 6.88 -17.90
N ALA A 246 4.72 7.26 -17.54
CA ALA A 246 5.94 6.88 -18.26
C ALA A 246 6.13 5.35 -18.29
N LEU A 247 5.90 4.67 -17.17
CA LEU A 247 5.96 3.21 -17.09
C LEU A 247 4.97 2.52 -18.04
N ARG A 248 3.76 3.06 -18.20
CA ARG A 248 2.80 2.53 -19.20
C ARG A 248 3.33 2.66 -20.63
N ARG A 249 3.98 3.78 -20.95
CA ARG A 249 4.62 3.94 -22.27
C ARG A 249 5.77 2.96 -22.46
N LEU A 250 6.60 2.77 -21.43
CA LEU A 250 7.67 1.77 -21.46
C LEU A 250 7.14 0.35 -21.68
N SER A 251 5.97 0.02 -21.14
CA SER A 251 5.32 -1.28 -21.38
C SER A 251 5.10 -1.56 -22.86
N SER A 252 4.67 -0.54 -23.61
CA SER A 252 4.44 -0.68 -25.07
C SER A 252 5.75 -0.83 -25.85
N LEU A 253 6.86 -0.24 -25.36
CA LEU A 253 8.16 -0.32 -26.03
C LEU A 253 8.87 -1.69 -25.88
N ILE A 254 8.55 -2.43 -24.82
CA ILE A 254 9.11 -3.79 -24.58
C ILE A 254 8.13 -4.90 -24.94
N ASN A 255 7.02 -4.58 -25.62
CA ASN A 255 6.00 -5.55 -26.05
C ASN A 255 5.50 -6.48 -24.94
N THR A 256 5.49 -6.02 -23.68
CA THR A 256 4.93 -6.80 -22.58
C THR A 256 3.41 -6.76 -22.61
N SER A 257 2.76 -7.90 -22.39
CA SER A 257 1.31 -7.99 -22.20
C SER A 257 0.82 -7.34 -20.89
N ARG A 258 1.75 -6.90 -20.04
CA ARG A 258 1.49 -6.37 -18.70
C ARG A 258 1.77 -4.89 -18.62
N THR A 259 0.85 -4.16 -18.00
CA THR A 259 1.07 -2.73 -17.75
C THR A 259 2.04 -2.56 -16.58
N LEU A 260 3.19 -1.95 -16.86
CA LEU A 260 4.14 -1.56 -15.81
C LEU A 260 3.54 -0.47 -14.91
N SER A 261 3.84 -0.55 -13.64
CA SER A 261 3.52 0.46 -12.63
C SER A 261 4.58 0.46 -11.54
N SER A 262 4.58 1.48 -10.71
CA SER A 262 5.51 1.62 -9.59
C SER A 262 5.58 0.42 -8.64
N TYR A 263 4.59 -0.46 -8.66
CA TYR A 263 4.53 -1.63 -7.80
C TYR A 263 5.01 -2.91 -8.48
N VAL A 264 5.10 -2.92 -9.82
CA VAL A 264 5.50 -4.11 -10.60
C VAL A 264 6.95 -4.49 -10.32
N ALA A 265 7.87 -3.54 -10.19
CA ALA A 265 9.27 -3.82 -9.85
C ALA A 265 9.38 -4.66 -8.56
N ARG A 266 8.62 -4.28 -7.54
CA ARG A 266 8.56 -4.99 -6.26
C ARG A 266 7.98 -6.41 -6.38
N HIS A 267 6.92 -6.57 -7.15
CA HIS A 267 6.35 -7.89 -7.44
C HIS A 267 7.35 -8.77 -8.19
N SER A 268 8.05 -8.20 -9.17
CA SER A 268 9.02 -8.90 -10.00
C SER A 268 10.21 -9.37 -9.18
N TRP A 269 10.77 -8.50 -8.33
CA TRP A 269 11.86 -8.88 -7.44
C TRP A 269 11.47 -10.03 -6.51
N ALA A 270 10.33 -9.92 -5.82
CA ALA A 270 9.88 -10.97 -4.90
C ALA A 270 9.65 -12.32 -5.62
N SER A 271 9.06 -12.27 -6.83
CA SER A 271 8.83 -13.45 -7.64
C SER A 271 10.12 -14.09 -8.14
N LEU A 272 11.10 -13.27 -8.53
CA LEU A 272 12.40 -13.77 -8.98
C LEU A 272 13.22 -14.30 -7.82
N ALA A 273 13.29 -13.58 -6.70
CA ALA A 273 13.97 -14.00 -5.48
C ALA A 273 13.49 -15.39 -5.00
N TYR A 274 12.18 -15.60 -4.99
CA TYR A 274 11.60 -16.91 -4.64
C TYR A 274 12.01 -18.00 -5.64
N ARG A 275 11.96 -17.72 -6.95
CA ARG A 275 12.42 -18.67 -7.98
C ARG A 275 13.91 -18.95 -7.92
N SER A 276 14.70 -18.01 -7.40
CA SER A 276 16.14 -18.18 -7.17
C SER A 276 16.47 -18.90 -5.85
N GLY A 277 15.48 -19.44 -5.15
CA GLY A 277 15.65 -20.26 -3.96
C GLY A 277 15.71 -19.52 -2.63
N LEU A 278 15.45 -18.18 -2.60
CA LEU A 278 15.32 -17.47 -1.34
C LEU A 278 14.03 -17.92 -0.63
N ASP A 279 14.14 -18.19 0.67
CA ASP A 279 12.96 -18.53 1.45
C ASP A 279 12.07 -17.29 1.71
N ILE A 280 10.81 -17.56 2.11
CA ILE A 280 9.80 -16.54 2.30
C ILE A 280 10.18 -15.55 3.41
N SER A 281 10.91 -16.01 4.44
CA SER A 281 11.34 -15.18 5.56
C SER A 281 12.43 -14.20 5.14
N GLN A 282 13.38 -14.66 4.32
CA GLN A 282 14.41 -13.81 3.72
C GLN A 282 13.81 -12.73 2.83
N ILE A 283 12.86 -13.12 1.95
CA ILE A 283 12.13 -12.18 1.09
C ILE A 283 11.33 -11.18 1.92
N ALA A 284 10.64 -11.63 2.99
CA ALA A 284 9.90 -10.75 3.88
C ALA A 284 10.80 -9.72 4.56
N LYS A 285 11.96 -10.15 5.07
CA LYS A 285 12.97 -9.28 5.68
C LYS A 285 13.49 -8.24 4.68
N ALA A 286 13.92 -8.67 3.50
CA ALA A 286 14.41 -7.80 2.44
C ALA A 286 13.37 -6.76 2.00
N MET A 287 12.10 -7.16 1.90
CA MET A 287 11.00 -6.27 1.56
C MET A 287 10.51 -5.40 2.73
N GLY A 288 10.99 -5.60 3.94
CA GLY A 288 10.53 -4.89 5.14
C GLY A 288 9.07 -5.20 5.48
N HIS A 289 8.66 -6.45 5.38
CA HIS A 289 7.33 -6.92 5.80
C HIS A 289 7.38 -7.40 7.25
N THR A 290 6.43 -6.94 8.06
CA THR A 290 6.28 -7.39 9.47
C THR A 290 5.53 -8.73 9.59
N LYS A 291 4.79 -9.13 8.54
CA LYS A 291 4.01 -10.38 8.50
C LYS A 291 4.35 -11.18 7.24
N LEU A 292 4.68 -12.44 7.40
CA LEU A 292 4.96 -13.37 6.27
C LEU A 292 3.77 -13.47 5.31
N SER A 293 2.54 -13.43 5.83
CA SER A 293 1.32 -13.44 5.01
C SER A 293 1.28 -12.33 3.95
N THR A 294 1.93 -11.19 4.21
CA THR A 294 2.07 -10.12 3.22
C THR A 294 2.97 -10.54 2.06
N THR A 295 4.05 -11.28 2.33
CA THR A 295 4.98 -11.80 1.31
C THR A 295 4.33 -12.89 0.47
N LEU A 296 3.53 -13.75 1.08
CA LEU A 296 2.80 -14.80 0.38
C LEU A 296 1.87 -14.28 -0.72
N ILE A 297 1.35 -13.05 -0.61
CA ILE A 297 0.55 -12.42 -1.66
C ILE A 297 1.33 -12.32 -2.98
N TYR A 298 2.65 -12.17 -2.92
CA TYR A 298 3.52 -12.07 -4.10
C TYR A 298 3.87 -13.44 -4.70
N ILE A 299 3.84 -14.50 -3.91
CA ILE A 299 4.43 -15.83 -4.22
C ILE A 299 3.36 -16.87 -4.50
N ARG A 300 2.19 -16.83 -3.84
CA ARG A 300 1.13 -17.88 -3.82
C ARG A 300 0.70 -18.47 -5.17
N ALA A 301 0.87 -17.74 -6.27
CA ALA A 301 0.48 -18.24 -7.59
C ALA A 301 1.72 -18.53 -8.45
N LEU A 302 2.94 -18.64 -7.89
CA LEU A 302 4.10 -19.15 -8.60
C LEU A 302 3.98 -20.69 -8.61
N PHE A 303 4.14 -21.26 -9.80
CA PHE A 303 4.46 -22.68 -9.90
C PHE A 303 5.81 -22.87 -9.19
N ASP A 304 5.85 -23.80 -8.25
CA ASP A 304 7.06 -24.14 -7.53
C ASP A 304 7.70 -25.37 -8.17
N PRO A 305 8.75 -25.19 -8.99
CA PRO A 305 9.45 -26.32 -9.60
C PRO A 305 10.02 -27.29 -8.58
N SER A 306 10.38 -26.79 -7.37
CA SER A 306 10.94 -27.62 -6.31
C SER A 306 9.94 -28.63 -5.76
N LEU A 307 8.66 -28.26 -5.71
CA LEU A 307 7.59 -29.21 -5.33
C LEU A 307 7.42 -30.33 -6.37
N ALA A 308 7.48 -29.99 -7.65
CA ALA A 308 7.40 -30.98 -8.71
C ALA A 308 8.62 -31.94 -8.65
N GLU A 309 9.81 -31.42 -8.42
CA GLU A 309 11.03 -32.22 -8.27
C GLU A 309 11.03 -33.04 -6.99
N ALA A 310 10.62 -32.49 -5.86
CA ALA A 310 10.46 -33.23 -4.61
C ALA A 310 9.44 -34.36 -4.76
N ASN A 311 8.31 -34.10 -5.42
CA ASN A 311 7.31 -35.11 -5.70
C ASN A 311 7.85 -36.21 -6.62
N LYS A 312 8.64 -35.87 -7.65
CA LYS A 312 9.30 -36.82 -8.54
C LYS A 312 10.28 -37.71 -7.77
N LYS A 313 11.13 -37.11 -6.92
CA LYS A 313 12.06 -37.87 -6.06
C LYS A 313 11.32 -38.83 -5.13
N MET A 314 10.19 -38.37 -4.57
CA MET A 314 9.35 -39.21 -3.72
C MET A 314 8.75 -40.40 -4.49
N MET A 315 8.25 -40.17 -5.70
CA MET A 315 7.73 -41.27 -6.56
C MET A 315 8.83 -42.24 -6.99
N GLN A 316 10.03 -41.74 -7.29
CA GLN A 316 11.20 -42.59 -7.59
C GLN A 316 11.59 -43.45 -6.37
N ALA A 317 11.61 -42.86 -5.17
CA ALA A 317 11.93 -43.57 -3.95
C ALA A 317 10.89 -44.68 -3.61
N LEU A 318 9.64 -44.47 -4.06
CA LEU A 318 8.56 -45.49 -3.92
C LEU A 318 8.52 -46.49 -5.07
N GLY A 319 9.40 -46.37 -6.06
CA GLY A 319 9.45 -47.30 -7.20
C GLY A 319 8.24 -47.27 -8.13
N VAL A 320 7.53 -46.10 -8.17
CA VAL A 320 6.35 -45.88 -9.04
C VAL A 320 6.66 -45.11 -10.30
N MET A 321 7.94 -44.77 -10.51
CA MET A 321 8.50 -44.12 -11.71
C MET A 321 9.83 -44.77 -12.06
#